data_d376f5ee7cf20f9e6694ec0e5ad39a9b
#
_entry.id   d376f5ee7cf20f9e6694ec0e5ad39a9b
#
_cell.length_a   1.000
_cell.length_b   1.000
_cell.length_c   1.000
_cell.angle_alpha   90.00
_cell.angle_beta   90.00
_cell.angle_gamma   90.00
#
_symmetry.space_group_name_H-M   'P 1'
#
loop_
_entity.id
_entity.type
_entity.pdbx_description
1 polymer ?
#
loop_
_entity_poly.entity_id
_entity_poly.type
_entity_poly.pdbx_seq_one_letter_code
_entity_poly.pdbx_strand_id
1 'polypeptide(L)'
;KDLTDELVGKGYKLIRSRGTAQQMQINFGGLYMGTEDKATGRYTEYGGTTGKFDPKLPWANIKVRQAMNKAINRPELLRALYKGRASPMYVHGFYPDLEGWDPTWEKRFPAMYGYDPAAAKRLLAEAGYPKGFKAKAWLYPFAGAPEMVAVMEAVALQLREVGIEIELVEADWVAAVRPKLQKREASGYLWAIPPSKKAVEPQLAVF
;
A
#
# COMPACT_ATOMS: atom_id res chain seq x y z
N LYS A 1 7.95 24.63 -4.40
CA LYS A 1 7.23 25.08 -5.61
C LYS A 1 7.20 23.93 -6.58
N ASP A 2 6.04 23.60 -7.12
CA ASP A 2 5.89 22.47 -8.05
C ASP A 2 6.45 22.87 -9.42
N LEU A 3 7.45 22.15 -9.89
CA LEU A 3 8.10 22.40 -11.19
C LEU A 3 7.09 22.36 -12.36
N THR A 4 6.09 21.49 -12.28
CA THR A 4 5.05 21.38 -13.31
C THR A 4 4.24 22.67 -13.40
N ASP A 5 3.80 23.22 -12.27
CA ASP A 5 3.02 24.48 -12.25
C ASP A 5 3.87 25.65 -12.76
N GLU A 6 5.17 25.65 -12.45
CA GLU A 6 6.10 26.64 -12.98
C GLU A 6 6.26 26.56 -14.50
N LEU A 7 6.43 25.37 -15.04
CA LEU A 7 6.58 25.15 -16.49
C LEU A 7 5.29 25.49 -17.25
N VAL A 8 4.13 25.10 -16.72
CA VAL A 8 2.85 25.47 -17.32
C VAL A 8 2.67 27.00 -17.30
N GLY A 9 3.04 27.67 -16.21
CA GLY A 9 3.05 29.14 -16.13
C GLY A 9 4.00 29.81 -17.13
N LYS A 10 5.05 29.12 -17.60
CA LYS A 10 5.95 29.55 -18.66
C LYS A 10 5.47 29.18 -20.08
N GLY A 11 4.25 28.66 -20.23
CA GLY A 11 3.66 28.32 -21.53
C GLY A 11 3.93 26.91 -22.01
N TYR A 12 4.58 26.04 -21.23
CA TYR A 12 4.77 24.64 -21.60
C TYR A 12 3.47 23.86 -21.52
N LYS A 13 3.23 22.97 -22.48
CA LYS A 13 2.03 22.13 -22.52
C LYS A 13 2.22 20.87 -21.65
N LEU A 14 1.31 20.66 -20.70
CA LEU A 14 1.26 19.41 -19.93
C LEU A 14 0.55 18.32 -20.75
N ILE A 15 1.28 17.25 -21.09
CA ILE A 15 0.73 16.06 -21.72
C ILE A 15 0.60 14.99 -20.64
N ARG A 16 -0.62 14.50 -20.41
CA ARG A 16 -0.91 13.42 -19.45
C ARG A 16 -1.10 12.09 -20.19
N SER A 17 -0.46 11.05 -19.71
CA SER A 17 -0.77 9.68 -20.13
C SER A 17 -2.16 9.29 -19.63
N ARG A 18 -2.91 8.52 -20.44
CA ARG A 18 -4.16 7.89 -19.96
C ARG A 18 -3.91 6.73 -19.01
N GLY A 19 -2.79 6.04 -19.18
CA GLY A 19 -2.41 4.92 -18.32
C GLY A 19 -1.73 5.36 -17.04
N THR A 20 -1.94 4.62 -15.96
CA THR A 20 -1.29 4.83 -14.68
C THR A 20 0.16 4.34 -14.77
N ALA A 21 1.13 5.24 -14.59
CA ALA A 21 2.56 4.88 -14.61
C ALA A 21 2.96 4.13 -13.35
N GLN A 22 2.41 4.54 -12.19
CA GLN A 22 2.73 3.96 -10.90
C GLN A 22 1.48 3.94 -10.01
N GLN A 23 1.39 2.94 -9.16
CA GLN A 23 0.31 2.76 -8.20
C GLN A 23 0.91 2.62 -6.82
N MET A 24 0.65 3.57 -5.93
CA MET A 24 1.16 3.50 -4.57
C MET A 24 0.27 2.62 -3.70
N GLN A 25 0.88 1.67 -3.02
CA GLN A 25 0.23 0.79 -2.07
C GLN A 25 1.06 0.60 -0.81
N ILE A 26 0.41 0.24 0.28
CA ILE A 26 1.06 -0.16 1.52
C ILE A 26 0.94 -1.67 1.65
N ASN A 27 2.07 -2.34 1.83
CA ASN A 27 2.16 -3.78 1.99
C ASN A 27 2.35 -4.14 3.46
N PHE A 28 1.89 -5.33 3.82
CA PHE A 28 1.92 -5.89 5.16
C PHE A 28 2.94 -7.03 5.21
N GLY A 29 3.99 -6.87 6.01
CA GLY A 29 4.97 -7.94 6.21
C GLY A 29 4.46 -9.07 7.11
N GLY A 30 5.03 -10.27 6.91
CA GLY A 30 4.68 -11.44 7.71
C GLY A 30 3.39 -12.17 7.31
N LEU A 31 2.80 -11.83 6.16
CA LEU A 31 1.59 -12.48 5.64
C LEU A 31 1.86 -13.46 4.48
N TYR A 32 3.07 -13.94 4.36
CA TYR A 32 3.38 -14.94 3.34
C TYR A 32 2.74 -16.28 3.71
N MET A 33 1.70 -16.64 2.97
CA MET A 33 1.03 -17.92 3.06
C MET A 33 1.39 -18.72 1.81
N GLY A 34 2.16 -19.77 1.97
CA GLY A 34 2.49 -20.70 0.91
C GLY A 34 2.21 -22.13 1.35
N THR A 35 2.00 -23.03 0.41
CA THR A 35 1.91 -24.46 0.68
C THR A 35 3.32 -25.04 0.63
N GLU A 36 3.75 -25.64 1.73
CA GLU A 36 5.03 -26.34 1.79
C GLU A 36 4.95 -27.64 0.99
N ASP A 37 5.84 -27.80 0.03
CA ASP A 37 6.12 -29.08 -0.57
C ASP A 37 6.93 -29.93 0.44
N LYS A 38 6.28 -30.90 1.06
CA LYS A 38 6.88 -31.75 2.09
C LYS A 38 8.08 -32.57 1.60
N ALA A 39 8.20 -32.81 0.30
CA ALA A 39 9.32 -33.57 -0.26
C ALA A 39 10.58 -32.71 -0.40
N THR A 40 10.42 -31.43 -0.68
CA THR A 40 11.52 -30.49 -0.96
C THR A 40 11.71 -29.45 0.14
N GLY A 41 10.76 -29.30 1.07
CA GLY A 41 10.71 -28.24 2.08
C GLY A 41 10.52 -26.85 1.46
N ARG A 42 10.10 -26.77 0.20
CA ARG A 42 9.90 -25.52 -0.52
C ARG A 42 8.44 -25.14 -0.53
N TYR A 43 8.17 -23.84 -0.45
CA TYR A 43 6.83 -23.31 -0.68
C TYR A 43 6.61 -23.11 -2.19
N THR A 44 5.45 -23.56 -2.69
CA THR A 44 5.13 -23.57 -4.11
C THR A 44 4.87 -22.19 -4.71
N GLU A 45 4.64 -21.18 -3.87
CA GLU A 45 4.48 -19.82 -4.32
C GLU A 45 5.82 -19.10 -4.47
N TYR A 46 5.95 -18.32 -5.52
CA TYR A 46 7.07 -17.43 -5.77
C TYR A 46 8.45 -18.07 -5.86
N GLY A 47 8.56 -19.12 -6.63
CA GLY A 47 9.88 -19.66 -6.96
C GLY A 47 10.63 -20.30 -5.80
N GLY A 48 9.90 -20.88 -4.84
CA GLY A 48 10.49 -21.74 -3.81
C GLY A 48 11.09 -21.01 -2.62
N THR A 49 10.70 -19.77 -2.36
CA THR A 49 11.04 -19.12 -1.11
C THR A 49 10.11 -19.56 0.00
N THR A 50 10.67 -19.87 1.18
CA THR A 50 9.90 -20.20 2.37
C THR A 50 8.95 -19.04 2.72
N GLY A 51 7.65 -19.27 2.63
CA GLY A 51 6.66 -18.32 3.13
C GLY A 51 6.78 -18.22 4.66
N LYS A 52 6.61 -17.03 5.19
CA LYS A 52 6.60 -16.79 6.63
C LYS A 52 5.28 -16.10 6.98
N PHE A 53 4.38 -16.85 7.60
CA PHE A 53 3.15 -16.32 8.14
C PHE A 53 3.29 -16.17 9.65
N ASP A 54 3.07 -14.95 10.14
CA ASP A 54 3.06 -14.65 11.56
C ASP A 54 1.63 -14.31 12.02
N PRO A 55 0.92 -15.25 12.65
CA PRO A 55 -0.46 -15.04 13.11
C PRO A 55 -0.57 -14.05 14.26
N LYS A 56 0.53 -13.67 14.92
CA LYS A 56 0.54 -12.73 16.05
C LYS A 56 0.50 -11.27 15.59
N LEU A 57 0.78 -11.01 14.31
CA LEU A 57 0.73 -9.65 13.78
C LEU A 57 -0.72 -9.13 13.76
N PRO A 58 -0.97 -7.89 14.20
CA PRO A 58 -2.31 -7.31 14.20
C PRO A 58 -3.02 -7.44 12.86
N TRP A 59 -2.32 -7.20 11.78
CA TRP A 59 -2.87 -7.27 10.41
C TRP A 59 -3.02 -8.69 9.84
N ALA A 60 -2.66 -9.74 10.57
CA ALA A 60 -3.10 -11.08 10.25
C ALA A 60 -4.63 -11.19 10.31
N ASN A 61 -5.28 -10.42 11.19
CA ASN A 61 -6.73 -10.29 11.25
C ASN A 61 -7.25 -9.38 10.13
N ILE A 62 -8.21 -9.88 9.34
CA ILE A 62 -8.82 -9.13 8.23
C ILE A 62 -9.49 -7.83 8.70
N LYS A 63 -10.11 -7.80 9.90
CA LYS A 63 -10.75 -6.61 10.45
C LYS A 63 -9.75 -5.48 10.70
N VAL A 64 -8.51 -5.82 11.10
CA VAL A 64 -7.43 -4.83 11.25
C VAL A 64 -7.08 -4.22 9.90
N ARG A 65 -6.92 -5.03 8.83
CA ARG A 65 -6.64 -4.51 7.49
C ARG A 65 -7.78 -3.63 6.97
N GLN A 66 -9.03 -4.01 7.21
CA GLN A 66 -10.20 -3.18 6.88
C GLN A 66 -10.21 -1.87 7.67
N ALA A 67 -9.90 -1.90 8.96
CA ALA A 67 -9.79 -0.72 9.80
C ALA A 67 -8.72 0.25 9.29
N MET A 68 -7.53 -0.27 8.96
CA MET A 68 -6.45 0.54 8.39
C MET A 68 -6.87 1.19 7.06
N ASN A 69 -7.58 0.45 6.20
CA ASN A 69 -8.12 1.02 4.96
C ASN A 69 -9.14 2.14 5.22
N LYS A 70 -10.04 1.96 6.20
CA LYS A 70 -11.06 2.96 6.56
C LYS A 70 -10.48 4.18 7.29
N ALA A 71 -9.31 4.07 7.88
CA ALA A 71 -8.62 5.18 8.52
C ALA A 71 -7.94 6.13 7.52
N ILE A 72 -7.73 5.71 6.26
CA ILE A 72 -6.99 6.50 5.27
C ILE A 72 -7.93 7.35 4.43
N ASN A 73 -7.81 8.68 4.56
CA ASN A 73 -8.53 9.68 3.77
C ASN A 73 -7.86 9.89 2.41
N ARG A 74 -8.11 8.98 1.48
CA ARG A 74 -7.53 9.04 0.13
C ARG A 74 -7.87 10.32 -0.65
N PRO A 75 -9.12 10.83 -0.62
CA PRO A 75 -9.44 12.10 -1.26
C PRO A 75 -8.58 13.27 -0.78
N GLU A 76 -8.29 13.32 0.52
CA GLU A 76 -7.42 14.35 1.09
C GLU A 76 -5.97 14.20 0.63
N LEU A 77 -5.42 12.97 0.67
CA LEU A 77 -4.07 12.69 0.16
C LEU A 77 -3.93 13.08 -1.31
N LEU A 78 -4.92 12.73 -2.14
CA LEU A 78 -4.93 13.08 -3.57
C LEU A 78 -4.94 14.59 -3.78
N ARG A 79 -5.75 15.32 -3.01
CA ARG A 79 -5.81 16.78 -3.09
C ARG A 79 -4.53 17.45 -2.61
N ALA A 80 -4.04 17.05 -1.42
CA ALA A 80 -2.92 17.70 -0.76
C ALA A 80 -1.57 17.42 -1.43
N LEU A 81 -1.31 16.16 -1.77
CA LEU A 81 -0.01 15.71 -2.26
C LEU A 81 0.07 15.65 -3.79
N TYR A 82 -1.03 15.28 -4.45
CA TYR A 82 -1.04 15.09 -5.90
C TYR A 82 -1.73 16.20 -6.69
N LYS A 83 -2.37 17.17 -6.02
CA LYS A 83 -3.04 18.33 -6.67
C LYS A 83 -3.97 17.91 -7.82
N GLY A 84 -4.71 16.81 -7.66
CA GLY A 84 -5.58 16.26 -8.68
C GLY A 84 -4.89 15.56 -9.86
N ARG A 85 -3.58 15.28 -9.75
CA ARG A 85 -2.80 14.57 -10.80
C ARG A 85 -2.77 13.06 -10.61
N ALA A 86 -3.48 12.53 -9.62
CA ALA A 86 -3.63 11.11 -9.36
C ALA A 86 -5.11 10.77 -9.13
N SER A 87 -5.43 9.49 -9.22
CA SER A 87 -6.76 8.94 -8.95
C SER A 87 -6.70 7.84 -7.89
N PRO A 88 -7.80 7.55 -7.19
CA PRO A 88 -7.83 6.44 -6.26
C PRO A 88 -7.58 5.12 -6.98
N MET A 89 -6.88 4.22 -6.31
CA MET A 89 -6.76 2.82 -6.72
C MET A 89 -7.74 1.99 -5.89
N TYR A 90 -8.62 1.25 -6.56
CA TYR A 90 -9.64 0.41 -5.91
C TYR A 90 -9.18 -1.04 -5.76
N VAL A 91 -8.50 -1.56 -6.76
CA VAL A 91 -7.90 -2.90 -6.76
C VAL A 91 -6.46 -2.79 -7.24
N HIS A 92 -5.55 -3.42 -6.52
CA HIS A 92 -4.14 -3.38 -6.85
C HIS A 92 -3.88 -3.88 -8.27
N GLY A 93 -3.06 -3.15 -9.00
CA GLY A 93 -2.68 -3.51 -10.37
C GLY A 93 -3.68 -3.11 -11.44
N PHE A 94 -4.91 -2.71 -11.08
CA PHE A 94 -5.96 -2.38 -12.04
C PHE A 94 -6.30 -0.89 -12.03
N TYR A 95 -6.57 -0.35 -13.21
CA TYR A 95 -7.03 1.02 -13.42
C TYR A 95 -7.98 1.08 -14.62
N PRO A 96 -8.80 2.13 -14.76
CA PRO A 96 -9.63 2.30 -15.95
C PRO A 96 -8.83 2.17 -17.24
N ASP A 97 -9.41 1.57 -18.26
CA ASP A 97 -8.83 1.25 -19.57
C ASP A 97 -7.84 0.05 -19.58
N LEU A 98 -7.58 -0.59 -18.43
CA LEU A 98 -6.84 -1.84 -18.41
C LEU A 98 -7.78 -3.03 -18.61
N GLU A 99 -7.35 -4.00 -19.42
CA GLU A 99 -8.07 -5.27 -19.56
C GLU A 99 -8.33 -5.92 -18.18
N GLY A 100 -9.56 -6.36 -17.94
CA GLY A 100 -9.98 -6.91 -16.65
C GLY A 100 -10.43 -5.85 -15.63
N TRP A 101 -10.44 -4.56 -15.98
CA TRP A 101 -11.05 -3.54 -15.13
C TRP A 101 -12.57 -3.76 -15.00
N ASP A 102 -13.05 -3.79 -13.74
CA ASP A 102 -14.49 -3.85 -13.43
C ASP A 102 -14.94 -2.49 -12.84
N PRO A 103 -15.77 -1.71 -13.53
CA PRO A 103 -16.24 -0.41 -13.05
C PRO A 103 -17.10 -0.51 -11.77
N THR A 104 -17.56 -1.70 -11.39
CA THR A 104 -18.29 -1.88 -10.13
C THR A 104 -17.39 -1.75 -8.90
N TRP A 105 -16.08 -1.92 -9.04
CA TRP A 105 -15.13 -1.74 -7.94
C TRP A 105 -15.18 -0.32 -7.36
N GLU A 106 -15.28 0.68 -8.21
CA GLU A 106 -15.42 2.07 -7.78
C GLU A 106 -16.65 2.27 -6.88
N LYS A 107 -17.78 1.69 -7.26
CA LYS A 107 -19.04 1.78 -6.50
C LYS A 107 -19.01 0.99 -5.19
N ARG A 108 -18.33 -0.16 -5.16
CA ARG A 108 -18.27 -1.05 -3.99
C ARG A 108 -17.20 -0.63 -2.98
N PHE A 109 -16.15 0.03 -3.43
CA PHE A 109 -15.02 0.41 -2.59
C PHE A 109 -15.39 1.25 -1.36
N PRO A 110 -16.25 2.30 -1.46
CA PRO A 110 -16.61 3.12 -0.31
C PRO A 110 -17.24 2.33 0.83
N ALA A 111 -18.10 1.37 0.53
CA ALA A 111 -18.74 0.53 1.57
C ALA A 111 -17.73 -0.33 2.33
N MET A 112 -16.76 -0.93 1.62
CA MET A 112 -15.77 -1.84 2.20
C MET A 112 -14.56 -1.12 2.78
N TYR A 113 -14.03 -0.12 2.08
CA TYR A 113 -12.72 0.48 2.34
C TYR A 113 -12.72 2.01 2.32
N GLY A 114 -13.89 2.66 2.15
CA GLY A 114 -14.01 4.12 2.19
C GLY A 114 -13.62 4.69 3.55
N TYR A 115 -13.22 5.96 3.56
CA TYR A 115 -12.81 6.67 4.77
C TYR A 115 -13.96 6.74 5.79
N ASP A 116 -13.77 6.10 6.92
CA ASP A 116 -14.68 6.07 8.06
C ASP A 116 -13.89 5.74 9.33
N PRO A 117 -13.29 6.73 9.99
CA PRO A 117 -12.49 6.49 11.20
C PRO A 117 -13.30 5.93 12.37
N ALA A 118 -14.60 6.20 12.43
CA ALA A 118 -15.45 5.61 13.45
C ALA A 118 -15.62 4.11 13.24
N ALA A 119 -15.88 3.67 12.01
CA ALA A 119 -15.90 2.25 11.67
C ALA A 119 -14.52 1.61 11.85
N ALA A 120 -13.43 2.31 11.55
CA ALA A 120 -12.07 1.81 11.78
C ALA A 120 -11.85 1.49 13.27
N LYS A 121 -12.22 2.39 14.18
CA LYS A 121 -12.12 2.16 15.64
C LYS A 121 -12.98 0.97 16.10
N ARG A 122 -14.20 0.81 15.57
CA ARG A 122 -15.05 -0.35 15.90
C ARG A 122 -14.41 -1.65 15.44
N LEU A 123 -13.89 -1.71 14.21
CA LEU A 123 -13.23 -2.90 13.67
C LEU A 123 -11.97 -3.26 14.45
N LEU A 124 -11.20 -2.26 14.92
CA LEU A 124 -10.05 -2.50 15.78
C LEU A 124 -10.48 -3.10 17.12
N ALA A 125 -11.52 -2.56 17.74
CA ALA A 125 -12.05 -3.11 19.01
C ALA A 125 -12.53 -4.55 18.84
N GLU A 126 -13.28 -4.85 17.79
CA GLU A 126 -13.74 -6.21 17.44
C GLU A 126 -12.58 -7.16 17.14
N ALA A 127 -11.45 -6.65 16.67
CA ALA A 127 -10.24 -7.43 16.41
C ALA A 127 -9.37 -7.64 17.66
N GLY A 128 -9.79 -7.11 18.83
CA GLY A 128 -9.01 -7.21 20.07
C GLY A 128 -8.06 -6.04 20.33
N TYR A 129 -8.14 -4.97 19.55
CA TYR A 129 -7.28 -3.79 19.67
C TYR A 129 -8.07 -2.50 19.98
N PRO A 130 -8.89 -2.44 21.09
CA PRO A 130 -9.72 -1.28 21.38
C PRO A 130 -8.93 0.01 21.65
N LYS A 131 -7.65 -0.11 22.02
CA LYS A 131 -6.73 1.01 22.23
C LYS A 131 -5.74 1.18 21.08
N GLY A 132 -5.92 0.45 19.96
CA GLY A 132 -4.99 0.41 18.86
C GLY A 132 -3.75 -0.44 19.15
N PHE A 133 -2.68 -0.22 18.40
CA PHE A 133 -1.41 -0.95 18.51
C PHE A 133 -0.25 -0.13 17.92
N LYS A 134 0.98 -0.60 18.16
CA LYS A 134 2.18 -0.02 17.56
C LYS A 134 2.68 -0.93 16.43
N ALA A 135 3.18 -0.32 15.36
CA ALA A 135 3.80 -1.02 14.25
C ALA A 135 4.96 -0.20 13.68
N LYS A 136 5.76 -0.83 12.82
CA LYS A 136 6.88 -0.17 12.14
C LYS A 136 6.60 -0.09 10.65
N ALA A 137 7.05 0.99 10.02
CA ALA A 137 7.05 1.09 8.57
C ALA A 137 8.42 1.57 8.08
N TRP A 138 8.95 0.95 7.04
CA TRP A 138 10.13 1.48 6.38
C TRP A 138 9.78 2.75 5.61
N LEU A 139 10.58 3.78 5.83
CA LEU A 139 10.51 5.06 5.14
C LEU A 139 11.75 5.22 4.26
N TYR A 140 11.55 5.36 2.98
CA TYR A 140 12.62 5.53 2.02
C TYR A 140 12.15 6.30 0.78
N PRO A 141 13.03 7.11 0.16
CA PRO A 141 12.75 7.71 -1.13
C PRO A 141 12.77 6.64 -2.21
N PHE A 142 11.88 6.76 -3.20
CA PHE A 142 11.84 5.84 -4.33
C PHE A 142 11.92 6.62 -5.64
N ALA A 143 12.86 6.23 -6.51
CA ALA A 143 13.03 6.88 -7.81
C ALA A 143 11.74 6.77 -8.64
N GLY A 144 11.26 7.90 -9.15
CA GLY A 144 10.01 7.99 -9.91
C GLY A 144 8.73 8.11 -9.06
N ALA A 145 8.83 8.11 -7.73
CA ALA A 145 7.73 8.40 -6.80
C ALA A 145 8.23 9.27 -5.63
N PRO A 146 8.68 10.50 -5.89
CA PRO A 146 9.27 11.36 -4.86
C PRO A 146 8.31 11.70 -3.74
N GLU A 147 7.00 11.68 -3.99
CA GLU A 147 5.94 11.91 -3.01
C GLU A 147 5.73 10.76 -2.01
N MET A 148 6.34 9.59 -2.22
CA MET A 148 6.09 8.41 -1.41
C MET A 148 6.40 8.63 0.07
N VAL A 149 7.45 9.37 0.40
CA VAL A 149 7.80 9.72 1.78
C VAL A 149 6.66 10.51 2.42
N ALA A 150 6.24 11.60 1.79
CA ALA A 150 5.15 12.45 2.30
C ALA A 150 3.82 11.69 2.43
N VAL A 151 3.52 10.75 1.51
CA VAL A 151 2.34 9.88 1.60
C VAL A 151 2.43 8.98 2.83
N MET A 152 3.57 8.34 3.08
CA MET A 152 3.74 7.46 4.24
C MET A 152 3.63 8.22 5.56
N GLU A 153 4.20 9.43 5.64
CA GLU A 153 4.07 10.31 6.81
C GLU A 153 2.61 10.70 7.06
N ALA A 154 1.90 11.12 6.01
CA ALA A 154 0.49 11.49 6.11
C ALA A 154 -0.40 10.30 6.51
N VAL A 155 -0.14 9.11 5.95
CA VAL A 155 -0.86 7.88 6.34
C VAL A 155 -0.57 7.51 7.79
N ALA A 156 0.67 7.63 8.27
CA ALA A 156 1.00 7.37 9.68
C ALA A 156 0.23 8.33 10.62
N LEU A 157 0.09 9.60 10.24
CA LEU A 157 -0.72 10.56 11.00
C LEU A 157 -2.20 10.16 11.03
N GLN A 158 -2.79 9.79 9.91
CA GLN A 158 -4.19 9.37 9.83
C GLN A 158 -4.45 8.06 10.60
N LEU A 159 -3.53 7.11 10.57
CA LEU A 159 -3.62 5.87 11.35
C LEU A 159 -3.54 6.15 12.85
N ARG A 160 -2.77 7.14 13.28
CA ARG A 160 -2.70 7.55 14.69
C ARG A 160 -4.04 8.07 15.23
N GLU A 161 -4.87 8.69 14.41
CA GLU A 161 -6.21 9.16 14.81
C GLU A 161 -7.15 8.03 15.24
N VAL A 162 -6.89 6.82 14.78
CA VAL A 162 -7.65 5.62 15.18
C VAL A 162 -6.90 4.74 16.19
N GLY A 163 -5.76 5.21 16.71
CA GLY A 163 -4.98 4.53 17.73
C GLY A 163 -3.85 3.63 17.19
N ILE A 164 -3.58 3.63 15.89
CA ILE A 164 -2.47 2.87 15.31
C ILE A 164 -1.24 3.78 15.20
N GLU A 165 -0.25 3.55 16.07
CA GLU A 165 1.01 4.29 16.07
C GLU A 165 2.02 3.63 15.13
N ILE A 166 2.42 4.33 14.08
CA ILE A 166 3.43 3.85 13.13
C ILE A 166 4.77 4.53 13.41
N GLU A 167 5.76 3.75 13.84
CA GLU A 167 7.15 4.16 13.89
C GLU A 167 7.72 4.13 12.47
N LEU A 168 8.04 5.31 11.91
CA LEU A 168 8.69 5.42 10.61
C LEU A 168 10.19 5.18 10.76
N VAL A 169 10.69 4.12 10.16
CA VAL A 169 12.09 3.69 10.22
C VAL A 169 12.75 4.02 8.88
N GLU A 170 13.61 5.03 8.89
CA GLU A 170 14.39 5.36 7.70
C GLU A 170 15.26 4.20 7.25
N ALA A 171 15.25 3.92 5.97
CA ALA A 171 15.99 2.80 5.40
C ALA A 171 16.39 3.11 3.94
N ASP A 172 17.45 2.45 3.46
CA ASP A 172 17.78 2.43 2.05
C ASP A 172 17.05 1.28 1.35
N TRP A 173 16.42 1.59 0.20
CA TRP A 173 15.68 0.58 -0.55
C TRP A 173 16.55 -0.57 -1.03
N VAL A 174 17.71 -0.25 -1.62
CA VAL A 174 18.59 -1.24 -2.25
C VAL A 174 19.41 -2.01 -1.22
N ALA A 175 19.97 -1.29 -0.26
CA ALA A 175 20.89 -1.87 0.71
C ALA A 175 20.17 -2.57 1.88
N ALA A 176 18.97 -2.14 2.26
CA ALA A 176 18.30 -2.64 3.46
C ALA A 176 16.93 -3.28 3.20
N VAL A 177 16.01 -2.58 2.52
CA VAL A 177 14.62 -3.05 2.41
C VAL A 177 14.51 -4.21 1.43
N ARG A 178 14.98 -4.02 0.19
CA ARG A 178 14.88 -5.04 -0.87
C ARG A 178 15.48 -6.40 -0.50
N PRO A 179 16.68 -6.49 0.11
CA PRO A 179 17.23 -7.78 0.54
C PRO A 179 16.36 -8.51 1.58
N LYS A 180 15.76 -7.77 2.51
CA LYS A 180 14.84 -8.36 3.50
C LYS A 180 13.56 -8.86 2.84
N LEU A 181 13.00 -8.13 1.88
CA LEU A 181 11.83 -8.58 1.13
C LEU A 181 12.13 -9.84 0.32
N GLN A 182 13.28 -9.93 -0.34
CA GLN A 182 13.71 -11.12 -1.07
C GLN A 182 13.85 -12.35 -0.17
N LYS A 183 14.29 -12.16 1.07
CA LYS A 183 14.43 -13.23 2.08
C LYS A 183 13.15 -13.48 2.87
N ARG A 184 12.05 -12.77 2.57
CA ARG A 184 10.78 -12.83 3.31
C ARG A 184 10.94 -12.45 4.81
N GLU A 185 11.83 -11.52 5.11
CA GLU A 185 12.18 -11.06 6.47
C GLU A 185 11.53 -9.71 6.80
N ALA A 186 10.32 -9.49 6.31
CA ALA A 186 9.57 -8.25 6.53
C ALA A 186 8.52 -8.37 7.65
N SER A 187 8.52 -9.45 8.44
CA SER A 187 7.56 -9.61 9.53
C SER A 187 7.61 -8.42 10.49
N GLY A 188 6.45 -7.88 10.86
CA GLY A 188 6.33 -6.73 11.75
C GLY A 188 6.53 -5.36 11.07
N TYR A 189 6.83 -5.32 9.78
CA TYR A 189 6.99 -4.07 9.02
C TYR A 189 5.88 -3.86 7.99
N LEU A 190 5.56 -2.59 7.80
CA LEU A 190 4.81 -2.08 6.66
C LEU A 190 5.80 -1.40 5.70
N TRP A 191 5.47 -1.33 4.43
CA TRP A 191 6.23 -0.52 3.48
C TRP A 191 5.35 -0.09 2.31
N ALA A 192 5.65 1.07 1.74
CA ALA A 192 5.05 1.49 0.49
C ALA A 192 5.93 1.04 -0.68
N ILE A 193 5.31 0.68 -1.79
CA ILE A 193 5.98 0.43 -3.06
C ILE A 193 5.10 0.92 -4.20
N PRO A 194 5.63 1.60 -5.20
CA PRO A 194 4.93 1.95 -6.42
C PRO A 194 5.20 0.90 -7.52
N PRO A 195 4.46 -0.21 -7.58
CA PRO A 195 4.63 -1.16 -8.67
C PRO A 195 4.26 -0.51 -10.00
N SER A 196 5.13 -0.66 -10.99
CA SER A 196 4.92 -0.15 -12.35
C SER A 196 4.64 -1.32 -13.29
N LYS A 197 3.37 -1.71 -13.42
CA LYS A 197 2.93 -2.78 -14.32
C LYS A 197 1.89 -2.25 -15.29
N LYS A 198 1.98 -2.67 -16.54
CA LYS A 198 1.13 -2.18 -17.64
C LYS A 198 0.23 -3.26 -18.24
N ALA A 199 0.35 -4.50 -17.79
CA ALA A 199 -0.44 -5.63 -18.30
C ALA A 199 -0.97 -6.49 -17.16
N VAL A 200 -2.08 -7.18 -17.39
CA VAL A 200 -2.72 -8.06 -16.39
C VAL A 200 -1.83 -9.23 -16.02
N GLU A 201 -1.23 -9.89 -17.00
CA GLU A 201 -0.39 -11.06 -16.77
C GLU A 201 0.77 -10.81 -15.81
N PRO A 202 1.60 -9.77 -15.97
CA PRO A 202 2.61 -9.42 -14.97
C PRO A 202 2.04 -9.02 -13.61
N GLN A 203 0.80 -8.50 -13.53
CA GLN A 203 0.15 -8.20 -12.27
C GLN A 203 -0.21 -9.48 -11.53
N LEU A 204 -0.75 -10.47 -12.22
CA LEU A 204 -1.10 -11.77 -11.65
C LEU A 204 0.13 -12.57 -11.22
N ALA A 205 1.26 -12.39 -11.88
CA ALA A 205 2.53 -13.05 -11.52
C ALA A 205 3.20 -12.52 -10.24
N VAL A 206 2.71 -11.45 -9.65
CA VAL A 206 3.27 -10.80 -8.44
C VAL A 206 2.53 -11.19 -7.16
N PHE A 207 1.35 -11.84 -7.27
CA PHE A 207 0.50 -12.25 -6.14
C PHE A 207 0.70 -13.67 -5.66
#